data_2e2eb86219ce1134de434f9f4fe5156a
#
_entry.id   2e2eb86219ce1134de434f9f4fe5156a
#
_cell.length_a   1.000
_cell.length_b   1.000
_cell.length_c   1.000
_cell.angle_alpha   90.00
_cell.angle_beta   90.00
_cell.angle_gamma   90.00
#
_symmetry.space_group_name_H-M   'P 1'
#
loop_
_entity.id
_entity.type
_entity.pdbx_description
1 polymer ?
#
loop_
_entity_poly.entity_id
_entity_poly.type
_entity_poly.pdbx_seq_one_letter_code
_entity_poly.pdbx_strand_id
1 'polypeptide(L)' 'MKIPILKLGNILLTSIPEDLTDEDAIDFQSDILERIKKTEAGGIVIDI' A
#
# COMPACT_ATOMS: atom_id res chain seq x y z
N MET A 1 2.64 3.55 -12.41
CA MET A 1 3.58 2.71 -11.63
C MET A 1 2.82 1.91 -10.58
N LYS A 2 3.19 0.67 -10.38
CA LYS A 2 2.55 -0.14 -9.36
C LYS A 2 3.47 -0.31 -8.16
N ILE A 3 2.98 0.08 -6.99
CA ILE A 3 3.75 0.00 -5.76
C ILE A 3 3.45 -1.35 -5.09
N PRO A 4 4.46 -2.17 -4.78
CA PRO A 4 4.22 -3.47 -4.18
C PRO A 4 3.71 -3.34 -2.75
N ILE A 5 2.74 -4.18 -2.41
CA ILE A 5 2.20 -4.27 -1.06
C ILE A 5 2.33 -5.71 -0.61
N LEU A 6 3.06 -5.93 0.47
CA LEU A 6 3.30 -7.26 0.99
C LEU A 6 2.45 -7.50 2.24
N LYS A 7 2.00 -8.73 2.40
CA LYS A 7 1.27 -9.11 3.61
C LYS A 7 2.18 -9.95 4.50
N LEU A 8 2.30 -9.52 5.76
CA LEU A 8 3.11 -10.20 6.73
C LEU A 8 2.26 -10.42 7.99
N GLY A 9 1.75 -11.63 8.15
CA GLY A 9 0.80 -11.91 9.22
C GLY A 9 -0.45 -11.05 9.06
N ASN A 10 -0.74 -10.22 10.03
CA ASN A 10 -1.89 -9.33 10.04
C ASN A 10 -1.52 -7.90 9.63
N ILE A 11 -0.33 -7.72 9.09
CA ILE A 11 0.20 -6.39 8.76
C ILE A 11 0.51 -6.33 7.27
N LEU A 12 0.22 -5.19 6.66
CA LEU A 12 0.64 -4.89 5.30
C LEU A 12 1.90 -4.05 5.34
N LEU A 13 2.84 -4.36 4.44
CA LEU A 13 4.09 -3.62 4.31
C LEU A 13 4.20 -3.05 2.91
N THR A 14 4.58 -1.80 2.82
CA THR A 14 4.79 -1.16 1.53
C THR A 14 5.85 -0.07 1.67
N SER A 15 6.42 0.36 0.55
CA SER A 15 7.32 1.49 0.55
C SER A 15 6.97 2.43 -0.60
N ILE A 16 7.12 3.72 -0.36
CA ILE A 16 6.75 4.74 -1.33
C ILE A 16 8.01 5.24 -2.05
N PRO A 17 8.05 5.17 -3.39
CA PRO A 17 9.19 5.67 -4.14
C PRO A 17 9.25 7.21 -4.10
N GLU A 18 10.46 7.75 -4.25
CA GLU A 18 10.68 9.19 -4.20
C GLU A 18 10.02 9.93 -5.36
N ASP A 19 9.87 9.26 -6.50
CA ASP A 19 9.34 9.88 -7.72
C ASP A 19 7.85 9.63 -7.92
N LEU A 20 7.12 9.44 -6.83
CA LEU A 20 5.69 9.20 -6.89
C LEU A 20 4.96 10.42 -7.44
N THR A 21 4.20 10.23 -8.52
CA THR A 21 3.38 11.29 -9.09
C THR A 21 2.04 11.36 -8.35
N ASP A 22 1.29 12.46 -8.57
CA ASP A 22 -0.05 12.57 -7.97
C ASP A 22 -0.97 11.46 -8.44
N GLU A 23 -0.87 11.11 -9.72
CA GLU A 23 -1.66 10.02 -10.28
C GLU A 23 -1.32 8.69 -9.65
N ASP A 24 -0.02 8.43 -9.46
CA ASP A 24 0.43 7.22 -8.79
C ASP A 24 -0.04 7.18 -7.34
N ALA A 25 -0.06 8.31 -6.67
CA ALA A 25 -0.52 8.39 -5.29
C ALA A 25 -2.00 8.02 -5.17
N ILE A 26 -2.82 8.45 -6.11
CA ILE A 26 -4.24 8.12 -6.13
C ILE A 26 -4.43 6.62 -6.37
N ASP A 27 -3.69 6.06 -7.31
CA ASP A 27 -3.74 4.62 -7.59
C ASP A 27 -3.30 3.81 -6.39
N PHE A 28 -2.24 4.26 -5.72
CA PHE A 28 -1.71 3.60 -4.54
C PHE A 28 -2.73 3.60 -3.40
N GLN A 29 -3.39 4.72 -3.17
CA GLN A 29 -4.42 4.81 -2.15
C GLN A 29 -5.55 3.81 -2.41
N SER A 30 -5.96 3.71 -3.65
CA SER A 30 -7.01 2.79 -4.06
C SER A 30 -6.59 1.33 -3.83
N ASP A 31 -5.34 0.99 -4.18
CA ASP A 31 -4.80 -0.34 -3.98
C ASP A 31 -4.74 -0.71 -2.51
N ILE A 32 -4.31 0.22 -1.66
CA ILE A 32 -4.21 -0.02 -0.23
C ILE A 32 -5.59 -0.30 0.37
N LEU A 33 -6.56 0.53 0.03
CA LEU A 33 -7.91 0.36 0.56
C LEU A 33 -8.50 -0.98 0.15
N GLU A 34 -8.27 -1.39 -1.09
CA GLU A 34 -8.74 -2.67 -1.57
C GLU A 34 -8.07 -3.83 -0.85
N ARG A 35 -6.75 -3.72 -0.62
CA ARG A 35 -6.01 -4.75 0.12
C ARG A 35 -6.48 -4.89 1.55
N ILE A 36 -6.72 -3.77 2.22
CA ILE A 36 -7.21 -3.79 3.60
C ILE A 36 -8.54 -4.51 3.67
N LYS A 37 -9.43 -4.23 2.72
CA LYS A 37 -10.73 -4.88 2.68
C LYS A 37 -10.61 -6.38 2.45
N LYS A 38 -9.76 -6.79 1.53
CA LYS A 38 -9.62 -8.20 1.16
C LYS A 38 -8.93 -9.03 2.24
N THR A 39 -7.95 -8.45 2.90
CA THR A 39 -7.12 -9.19 3.86
C THR A 39 -7.55 -9.00 5.30
N GLU A 40 -8.42 -8.03 5.56
CA GLU A 40 -8.84 -7.68 6.91
C GLU A 40 -7.63 -7.39 7.81
N ALA A 41 -6.60 -6.78 7.23
CA ALA A 41 -5.38 -6.48 7.96
C ALA A 41 -5.63 -5.54 9.12
N GLY A 42 -4.93 -5.75 10.22
CA GLY A 42 -5.07 -4.92 11.41
C GLY A 42 -4.18 -3.68 11.40
N GLY A 43 -3.28 -3.57 10.44
CA GLY A 43 -2.40 -2.42 10.35
C GLY A 43 -1.59 -2.40 9.08
N ILE A 44 -0.94 -1.27 8.85
CA ILE A 44 -0.08 -1.10 7.68
C ILE A 44 1.18 -0.35 8.09
N VAL A 45 2.33 -0.78 7.55
CA VAL A 45 3.60 -0.09 7.74
C VAL A 45 4.03 0.46 6.39
N ILE A 46 4.30 1.75 6.36
CA ILE A 46 4.72 2.44 5.16
C ILE A 46 6.15 2.94 5.37
N ASP A 47 7.06 2.45 4.55
CA ASP A 47 8.45 2.89 4.58
C ASP A 47 8.64 4.00 3.55
N ILE A 48 9.12 5.11 4.00
CA ILE A 48 9.31 6.29 3.14
C ILE A 48 10.78 6.45 2.78
#